data_fed836f50472a7412701644e210a0aaf
#
_entry.id   fed836f50472a7412701644e210a0aaf
#
_cell.length_a   1.000
_cell.length_b   1.000
_cell.length_c   1.000
_cell.angle_alpha   90.00
_cell.angle_beta   90.00
_cell.angle_gamma   90.00
#
_symmetry.space_group_name_H-M   'P 1'
#
loop_
_entity.id
_entity.type
_entity.pdbx_description
1 polymer ?
#
loop_
_entity_poly.entity_id
_entity_poly.type
_entity_poly.pdbx_seq_one_letter_code
_entity_poly.pdbx_strand_id
1 'polypeptide(L)'
;MKSSCTVLFILLAALLLFTAGCTTPQSPAAATPAPAGTVAPAAPQQAVATSAASTVTKSANIDTTIGVKFNDFSCLNIQDQIGETYLDPGQKVTLTAAPPAGGGVNVNVLMVDENDQIGLRQIAPKWDAVQKNWVYAGIVPVIQFNDVTGPVAKTATIKDQHAYYLCVDDRKESGTSSTIYQVPVTLTLI
;
A
#
# COMPACT_ATOMS: atom_id res chain seq x y z
N MET A 1 7.10 40.41 29.62
CA MET A 1 7.41 40.97 28.30
C MET A 1 6.38 40.47 27.35
N LYS A 2 5.44 41.33 26.97
CA LYS A 2 4.27 41.08 26.12
C LYS A 2 4.60 41.50 24.70
N SER A 3 3.91 40.92 23.75
CA SER A 3 3.79 41.41 22.37
C SER A 3 4.71 40.75 21.34
N SER A 4 4.12 39.85 20.52
CA SER A 4 4.40 39.68 19.09
C SER A 4 3.63 38.44 18.56
N CYS A 5 2.30 38.46 18.61
CA CYS A 5 1.47 37.39 18.03
C CYS A 5 0.31 37.90 17.17
N THR A 6 0.40 39.14 16.63
CA THR A 6 -0.75 39.76 15.96
C THR A 6 -0.52 40.14 14.49
N VAL A 7 0.58 39.76 13.87
CA VAL A 7 0.89 40.19 12.48
C VAL A 7 0.77 39.08 11.43
N LEU A 8 0.44 37.82 11.82
CA LEU A 8 0.39 36.69 10.87
C LEU A 8 -1.00 36.32 10.36
N PHE A 9 -2.05 37.07 10.66
CA PHE A 9 -3.43 36.72 10.28
C PHE A 9 -4.04 37.51 9.11
N ILE A 10 -3.30 38.43 8.46
CA ILE A 10 -3.88 39.30 7.41
C ILE A 10 -3.44 38.95 5.97
N LEU A 11 -2.66 37.90 5.76
CA LEU A 11 -2.13 37.56 4.42
C LEU A 11 -2.74 36.32 3.77
N LEU A 12 -3.83 35.76 4.31
CA LEU A 12 -4.46 34.54 3.75
C LEU A 12 -5.87 34.75 3.19
N ALA A 13 -6.30 35.99 2.89
CA ALA A 13 -7.67 36.27 2.44
C ALA A 13 -7.78 36.79 0.99
N ALA A 14 -6.80 36.59 0.14
CA ALA A 14 -6.81 37.17 -1.21
C ALA A 14 -6.39 36.20 -2.33
N LEU A 15 -6.93 34.97 -2.38
CA LEU A 15 -6.73 34.10 -3.57
C LEU A 15 -7.87 33.11 -3.82
N LEU A 16 -9.12 33.61 -3.86
CA LEU A 16 -10.28 32.81 -4.26
C LEU A 16 -11.18 33.63 -5.21
N LEU A 17 -10.69 33.89 -6.42
CA LEU A 17 -11.53 34.34 -7.54
C LEU A 17 -10.82 34.02 -8.86
N PHE A 18 -11.37 33.13 -9.63
CA PHE A 18 -11.13 32.70 -11.01
C PHE A 18 -11.17 31.18 -11.03
N THR A 19 -12.14 30.49 -11.69
CA THR A 19 -12.73 30.67 -13.00
C THR A 19 -14.03 29.85 -13.08
N ALA A 20 -15.15 30.49 -13.42
CA ALA A 20 -16.33 29.83 -13.95
C ALA A 20 -16.09 29.61 -15.47
N GLY A 21 -15.84 28.37 -15.87
CA GLY A 21 -15.83 27.97 -17.28
C GLY A 21 -17.17 27.33 -17.66
N CYS A 22 -18.00 28.08 -18.38
CA CYS A 22 -19.23 27.58 -19.03
C CYS A 22 -18.84 26.62 -20.15
N THR A 23 -19.20 25.34 -20.06
CA THR A 23 -19.30 24.44 -21.21
C THR A 23 -20.76 24.32 -21.62
N THR A 24 -21.07 24.85 -22.79
CA THR A 24 -22.37 24.71 -23.47
C THR A 24 -22.54 23.24 -23.90
N PRO A 25 -23.75 22.64 -23.70
CA PRO A 25 -24.05 21.33 -24.25
C PRO A 25 -24.34 21.45 -25.76
N GLN A 26 -23.55 20.72 -26.55
CA GLN A 26 -23.74 20.58 -27.98
C GLN A 26 -24.92 19.61 -28.24
N SER A 27 -25.94 20.09 -28.87
CA SER A 27 -27.12 19.33 -29.30
C SER A 27 -26.75 18.29 -30.37
N PRO A 28 -27.22 17.04 -30.28
CA PRO A 28 -26.94 16.05 -31.31
C PRO A 28 -27.78 16.33 -32.57
N ALA A 29 -27.10 16.45 -33.68
CA ALA A 29 -27.73 16.58 -35.02
C ALA A 29 -28.46 15.27 -35.37
N ALA A 30 -29.69 15.42 -35.88
CA ALA A 30 -30.52 14.34 -36.36
C ALA A 30 -29.84 13.60 -37.52
N ALA A 31 -29.64 12.30 -37.38
CA ALA A 31 -29.15 11.45 -38.46
C ALA A 31 -30.28 11.09 -39.43
N THR A 32 -30.10 11.38 -40.69
CA THR A 32 -30.92 10.98 -41.83
C THR A 32 -30.85 9.45 -42.01
N PRO A 33 -31.96 8.72 -42.24
CA PRO A 33 -31.92 7.28 -42.47
C PRO A 33 -31.31 6.97 -43.85
N ALA A 34 -30.30 6.14 -43.89
CA ALA A 34 -29.68 5.58 -45.07
C ALA A 34 -30.54 4.42 -45.64
N PRO A 35 -30.56 4.19 -46.95
CA PRO A 35 -31.38 3.16 -47.58
C PRO A 35 -30.86 1.74 -47.27
N ALA A 36 -31.81 0.81 -47.20
CA ALA A 36 -31.57 -0.61 -46.90
C ALA A 36 -30.61 -1.25 -47.92
N GLY A 37 -29.44 -1.57 -47.47
CA GLY A 37 -28.43 -2.35 -48.19
C GLY A 37 -28.67 -3.85 -48.04
N THR A 38 -28.61 -4.56 -49.14
CA THR A 38 -28.75 -5.99 -49.37
C THR A 38 -27.88 -6.81 -48.42
N VAL A 39 -28.49 -7.77 -47.71
CA VAL A 39 -27.80 -8.69 -46.81
C VAL A 39 -26.89 -9.66 -47.61
N ALA A 40 -25.60 -9.53 -47.48
CA ALA A 40 -24.64 -10.49 -47.97
C ALA A 40 -24.59 -11.72 -47.00
N PRO A 41 -24.36 -12.96 -47.49
CA PRO A 41 -24.28 -14.15 -46.65
C PRO A 41 -23.13 -14.05 -45.67
N ALA A 42 -23.40 -14.32 -44.40
CA ALA A 42 -22.42 -14.33 -43.35
C ALA A 42 -21.33 -15.41 -43.58
N ALA A 43 -20.10 -14.98 -43.70
CA ALA A 43 -18.95 -15.90 -43.63
C ALA A 43 -18.88 -16.55 -42.25
N PRO A 44 -18.43 -17.82 -42.14
CA PRO A 44 -18.30 -18.50 -40.86
C PRO A 44 -17.29 -17.75 -39.97
N GLN A 45 -17.76 -17.27 -38.82
CA GLN A 45 -16.93 -16.72 -37.78
C GLN A 45 -15.96 -17.81 -37.28
N GLN A 46 -14.69 -17.67 -37.58
CA GLN A 46 -13.65 -18.42 -36.92
C GLN A 46 -13.69 -18.06 -35.42
N ALA A 47 -13.93 -19.07 -34.61
CA ALA A 47 -13.82 -18.95 -33.17
C ALA A 47 -12.37 -18.55 -32.85
N VAL A 48 -12.19 -17.32 -32.40
CA VAL A 48 -10.92 -16.87 -31.83
C VAL A 48 -10.72 -17.69 -30.56
N ALA A 49 -9.82 -18.65 -30.62
CA ALA A 49 -9.38 -19.35 -29.45
C ALA A 49 -8.75 -18.32 -28.49
N THR A 50 -9.48 -17.97 -27.45
CA THR A 50 -8.96 -17.17 -26.34
C THR A 50 -7.89 -18.05 -25.68
N SER A 51 -6.63 -17.78 -26.01
CA SER A 51 -5.48 -18.37 -25.30
C SER A 51 -5.62 -17.93 -23.83
N ALA A 52 -6.01 -18.85 -22.97
CA ALA A 52 -5.89 -18.64 -21.54
C ALA A 52 -4.40 -18.42 -21.27
N ALA A 53 -4.03 -17.19 -20.91
CA ALA A 53 -2.71 -16.90 -20.42
C ALA A 53 -2.46 -17.80 -19.22
N SER A 54 -1.57 -18.80 -19.37
CA SER A 54 -1.04 -19.56 -18.25
C SER A 54 -0.31 -18.57 -17.35
N THR A 55 -0.96 -18.15 -16.27
CA THR A 55 -0.29 -17.45 -15.19
C THR A 55 0.69 -18.44 -14.56
N VAL A 56 1.95 -18.32 -14.95
CA VAL A 56 3.05 -18.98 -14.25
C VAL A 56 3.11 -18.36 -12.88
N THR A 57 2.53 -19.02 -11.88
CA THR A 57 2.62 -18.60 -10.49
C THR A 57 4.08 -18.75 -10.08
N LYS A 58 4.80 -17.65 -10.02
CA LYS A 58 6.20 -17.65 -9.61
C LYS A 58 6.24 -17.73 -8.09
N SER A 59 6.77 -18.80 -7.55
CA SER A 59 7.01 -18.94 -6.12
C SER A 59 8.37 -18.32 -5.77
N ALA A 60 8.41 -17.53 -4.72
CA ALA A 60 9.65 -17.00 -4.15
C ALA A 60 9.58 -17.04 -2.61
N ASN A 61 10.72 -17.14 -1.98
CA ASN A 61 10.84 -17.09 -0.54
C ASN A 61 11.89 -16.06 -0.15
N ILE A 62 11.49 -15.07 0.66
CA ILE A 62 12.39 -14.11 1.27
C ILE A 62 12.52 -14.50 2.73
N ASP A 63 13.71 -14.87 3.15
CA ASP A 63 14.04 -15.13 4.56
C ASP A 63 15.11 -14.11 4.96
N THR A 64 14.75 -13.18 5.83
CA THR A 64 15.60 -12.03 6.16
C THR A 64 15.37 -11.52 7.56
N THR A 65 16.21 -10.57 7.96
CA THR A 65 16.08 -9.86 9.22
C THR A 65 16.06 -8.36 8.96
N ILE A 66 15.05 -7.67 9.48
CA ILE A 66 14.92 -6.22 9.36
C ILE A 66 15.40 -5.58 10.66
N GLY A 67 16.45 -4.75 10.54
CA GLY A 67 16.94 -3.94 11.64
C GLY A 67 16.10 -2.68 11.83
N VAL A 68 15.57 -2.46 13.04
CA VAL A 68 14.85 -1.24 13.41
C VAL A 68 15.47 -0.61 14.65
N LYS A 69 15.65 0.70 14.65
CA LYS A 69 16.07 1.44 15.84
C LYS A 69 14.91 1.64 16.80
N PHE A 70 15.22 1.81 18.06
CA PHE A 70 14.22 2.17 19.06
C PHE A 70 13.47 3.44 18.65
N ASN A 71 12.15 3.40 18.75
CA ASN A 71 11.23 4.48 18.38
C ASN A 71 11.38 4.97 16.92
N ASP A 72 11.68 4.05 16.02
CA ASP A 72 11.87 4.30 14.59
C ASP A 72 11.14 3.22 13.76
N PHE A 73 11.17 3.33 12.44
CA PHE A 73 10.69 2.28 11.56
C PHE A 73 11.70 2.01 10.44
N SER A 74 11.64 0.82 9.90
CA SER A 74 12.50 0.37 8.81
C SER A 74 11.70 -0.48 7.84
N CYS A 75 11.92 -0.29 6.54
CA CYS A 75 11.23 -1.03 5.49
C CYS A 75 12.23 -1.64 4.50
N LEU A 76 11.90 -2.83 4.04
CA LEU A 76 12.58 -3.57 2.98
C LEU A 76 11.66 -3.61 1.76
N ASN A 77 12.17 -3.27 0.59
CA ASN A 77 11.45 -3.45 -0.68
C ASN A 77 11.44 -4.94 -1.06
N ILE A 78 10.25 -5.50 -1.24
CA ILE A 78 10.09 -6.93 -1.61
C ILE A 78 10.63 -7.18 -3.01
N GLN A 79 10.39 -6.28 -3.95
CA GLN A 79 10.78 -6.41 -5.35
C GLN A 79 12.29 -6.51 -5.51
N ASP A 80 13.05 -5.75 -4.73
CA ASP A 80 14.52 -5.80 -4.73
C ASP A 80 15.05 -7.18 -4.30
N GLN A 81 14.26 -7.92 -3.48
CA GLN A 81 14.64 -9.24 -2.99
C GLN A 81 14.33 -10.36 -3.99
N ILE A 82 13.29 -10.20 -4.79
CA ILE A 82 12.84 -11.23 -5.73
C ILE A 82 13.22 -10.94 -7.19
N GLY A 83 13.75 -9.75 -7.49
CA GLY A 83 14.13 -9.32 -8.83
C GLY A 83 12.94 -9.05 -9.76
N GLU A 84 11.77 -8.73 -9.19
CA GLU A 84 10.57 -8.37 -9.94
C GLU A 84 10.29 -6.87 -9.81
N THR A 85 9.44 -6.32 -10.67
CA THR A 85 9.04 -4.90 -10.59
C THR A 85 7.81 -4.75 -9.68
N TYR A 86 6.84 -5.65 -9.80
CA TYR A 86 5.58 -5.62 -9.04
C TYR A 86 5.16 -7.03 -8.65
N LEU A 87 4.29 -7.14 -7.65
CA LEU A 87 3.51 -8.35 -7.39
C LEU A 87 2.20 -8.28 -8.17
N ASP A 88 1.76 -9.43 -8.69
CA ASP A 88 0.55 -9.49 -9.52
C ASP A 88 -0.71 -9.65 -8.68
N PRO A 89 -1.83 -9.04 -9.10
CA PRO A 89 -3.13 -9.28 -8.49
C PRO A 89 -3.49 -10.77 -8.53
N GLY A 90 -4.02 -11.27 -7.41
CA GLY A 90 -4.37 -12.67 -7.23
C GLY A 90 -3.26 -13.52 -6.63
N GLN A 91 -2.01 -13.07 -6.64
CA GLN A 91 -0.91 -13.77 -6.01
C GLN A 91 -1.13 -13.87 -4.50
N LYS A 92 -0.88 -15.04 -3.92
CA LYS A 92 -0.96 -15.24 -2.47
C LYS A 92 0.41 -15.02 -1.84
N VAL A 93 0.40 -14.35 -0.69
CA VAL A 93 1.59 -14.10 0.10
C VAL A 93 1.36 -14.58 1.53
N THR A 94 2.33 -15.27 2.10
CA THR A 94 2.33 -15.63 3.51
C THR A 94 3.50 -14.94 4.18
N LEU A 95 3.20 -14.03 5.11
CA LEU A 95 4.18 -13.36 5.96
C LEU A 95 4.26 -14.06 7.30
N THR A 96 5.45 -14.39 7.74
CA THR A 96 5.75 -14.80 9.12
C THR A 96 6.69 -13.80 9.76
N ALA A 97 6.55 -13.58 11.05
CA ALA A 97 7.45 -12.75 11.83
C ALA A 97 7.69 -13.38 13.21
N ALA A 98 8.86 -13.11 13.76
CA ALA A 98 9.20 -13.50 15.12
C ALA A 98 9.65 -12.27 15.93
N PRO A 99 9.55 -12.29 17.27
CA PRO A 99 10.01 -11.20 18.10
C PRO A 99 11.49 -10.93 17.90
N PRO A 100 11.94 -9.69 18.15
CA PRO A 100 13.36 -9.34 18.08
C PRO A 100 14.22 -10.27 18.95
N ALA A 101 15.39 -10.63 18.43
CA ALA A 101 16.37 -11.37 19.22
C ALA A 101 16.79 -10.55 20.45
N GLY A 102 16.77 -11.17 21.63
CA GLY A 102 17.10 -10.51 22.91
C GLY A 102 15.87 -10.10 23.73
N GLY A 103 14.67 -10.12 23.17
CA GLY A 103 13.40 -9.82 23.87
C GLY A 103 13.26 -8.37 24.36
N GLY A 104 12.18 -8.10 25.07
CA GLY A 104 11.96 -6.82 25.78
C GLY A 104 11.36 -5.68 24.95
N VAL A 105 11.17 -5.87 23.65
CA VAL A 105 10.54 -4.89 22.77
C VAL A 105 9.50 -5.58 21.88
N ASN A 106 8.33 -4.98 21.81
CA ASN A 106 7.25 -5.43 20.95
C ASN A 106 7.19 -4.52 19.73
N VAL A 107 7.34 -5.08 18.55
CA VAL A 107 7.30 -4.34 17.29
C VAL A 107 6.02 -4.65 16.52
N ASN A 108 5.58 -3.70 15.70
CA ASN A 108 4.59 -3.99 14.67
C ASN A 108 5.31 -4.43 13.39
N VAL A 109 4.78 -5.44 12.71
CA VAL A 109 5.27 -5.88 11.40
C VAL A 109 4.16 -5.74 10.39
N LEU A 110 4.44 -5.05 9.28
CA LEU A 110 3.46 -4.71 8.26
C LEU A 110 3.96 -5.09 6.86
N MET A 111 3.03 -5.50 6.01
CA MET A 111 3.21 -5.49 4.56
C MET A 111 2.31 -4.42 3.98
N VAL A 112 2.88 -3.45 3.29
CA VAL A 112 2.19 -2.29 2.71
C VAL A 112 2.59 -2.09 1.25
N ASP A 113 1.77 -1.40 0.47
CA ASP A 113 2.15 -0.93 -0.86
C ASP A 113 3.04 0.32 -0.80
N GLU A 114 3.51 0.78 -1.95
CA GLU A 114 4.41 1.92 -2.07
C GLU A 114 3.78 3.24 -1.58
N ASN A 115 2.48 3.44 -1.77
CA ASN A 115 1.79 4.66 -1.35
C ASN A 115 1.67 4.70 0.18
N ASP A 116 1.27 3.58 0.76
CA ASP A 116 1.18 3.42 2.20
C ASP A 116 2.56 3.47 2.88
N GLN A 117 3.61 2.97 2.22
CA GLN A 117 4.99 3.09 2.72
C GLN A 117 5.44 4.55 2.82
N ILE A 118 5.08 5.38 1.84
CA ILE A 118 5.35 6.83 1.90
C ILE A 118 4.59 7.47 3.07
N GLY A 119 3.32 7.08 3.27
CA GLY A 119 2.50 7.52 4.40
C GLY A 119 3.09 7.14 5.75
N LEU A 120 3.63 5.93 5.90
CA LEU A 120 4.27 5.46 7.12
C LEU A 120 5.43 6.35 7.59
N ARG A 121 6.13 7.03 6.68
CA ARG A 121 7.21 7.97 7.04
C ARG A 121 6.70 9.16 7.86
N GLN A 122 5.42 9.51 7.71
CA GLN A 122 4.82 10.70 8.31
C GLN A 122 3.86 10.36 9.45
N ILE A 123 3.36 9.12 9.50
CA ILE A 123 2.30 8.70 10.41
C ILE A 123 2.84 7.65 11.36
N ALA A 124 2.95 8.01 12.64
CA ALA A 124 3.22 7.04 13.70
C ALA A 124 1.93 6.29 14.10
N PRO A 125 2.03 5.04 14.54
CA PRO A 125 0.87 4.28 15.02
C PRO A 125 0.25 4.95 16.24
N LYS A 126 -1.09 4.78 16.38
CA LYS A 126 -1.83 5.16 17.58
C LYS A 126 -2.55 3.95 18.14
N TRP A 127 -2.56 3.84 19.46
CA TRP A 127 -3.29 2.78 20.11
C TRP A 127 -4.80 3.05 20.05
N ASP A 128 -5.55 2.12 19.46
CA ASP A 128 -7.02 2.13 19.49
C ASP A 128 -7.48 1.25 20.64
N ALA A 129 -8.01 1.87 21.69
CA ALA A 129 -8.46 1.18 22.89
C ALA A 129 -9.74 0.33 22.66
N VAL A 130 -10.50 0.63 21.62
CA VAL A 130 -11.72 -0.12 21.27
C VAL A 130 -11.36 -1.40 20.53
N GLN A 131 -10.51 -1.28 19.52
CA GLN A 131 -10.05 -2.42 18.72
C GLN A 131 -8.90 -3.20 19.39
N LYS A 132 -8.30 -2.64 20.44
CA LYS A 132 -7.13 -3.17 21.16
C LYS A 132 -5.97 -3.50 20.20
N ASN A 133 -5.70 -2.59 19.29
CA ASN A 133 -4.63 -2.71 18.31
C ASN A 133 -3.98 -1.36 18.00
N TRP A 134 -2.82 -1.41 17.34
CA TRP A 134 -2.17 -0.23 16.77
C TRP A 134 -2.77 0.05 15.39
N VAL A 135 -3.20 1.29 15.16
CA VAL A 135 -3.77 1.75 13.90
C VAL A 135 -2.92 2.85 13.29
N TYR A 136 -2.86 2.85 11.98
CA TYR A 136 -2.14 3.83 11.17
C TYR A 136 -3.17 4.64 10.37
N ALA A 137 -3.32 5.91 10.68
CA ALA A 137 -4.38 6.73 10.07
C ALA A 137 -4.19 6.85 8.55
N GLY A 138 -5.18 6.39 7.79
CA GLY A 138 -5.16 6.44 6.32
C GLY A 138 -4.27 5.38 5.64
N ILE A 139 -3.71 4.45 6.38
CA ILE A 139 -2.90 3.33 5.87
C ILE A 139 -3.68 2.03 6.04
N VAL A 140 -3.72 1.21 4.98
CA VAL A 140 -4.42 -0.07 4.98
C VAL A 140 -3.44 -1.20 4.63
N PRO A 141 -2.72 -1.74 5.63
CA PRO A 141 -1.75 -2.80 5.38
C PRO A 141 -2.38 -4.04 4.76
N VAL A 142 -1.69 -4.67 3.81
CA VAL A 142 -2.06 -5.99 3.27
C VAL A 142 -2.01 -7.04 4.37
N ILE A 143 -0.98 -7.00 5.19
CA ILE A 143 -0.80 -7.80 6.40
C ILE A 143 -0.30 -6.88 7.51
N GLN A 144 -0.84 -7.07 8.71
CA GLN A 144 -0.36 -6.40 9.92
C GLN A 144 -0.34 -7.37 11.09
N PHE A 145 0.75 -7.36 11.82
CA PHE A 145 0.92 -7.93 13.15
C PHE A 145 1.21 -6.81 14.13
N ASN A 146 0.45 -6.76 15.21
CA ASN A 146 0.66 -5.80 16.29
C ASN A 146 1.40 -6.47 17.45
N ASP A 147 2.36 -5.76 18.04
CA ASP A 147 3.06 -6.19 19.24
C ASP A 147 3.57 -7.63 19.17
N VAL A 148 4.43 -7.91 18.19
CA VAL A 148 4.96 -9.26 17.97
C VAL A 148 5.75 -9.72 19.19
N THR A 149 5.15 -10.60 20.00
CA THR A 149 5.71 -11.18 21.23
C THR A 149 6.06 -12.66 21.10
N GLY A 150 5.66 -13.29 20.01
CA GLY A 150 5.91 -14.68 19.65
C GLY A 150 5.85 -14.85 18.13
N PRO A 151 6.18 -16.04 17.60
CA PRO A 151 6.05 -16.30 16.18
C PRO A 151 4.61 -16.14 15.71
N VAL A 152 4.41 -15.38 14.62
CA VAL A 152 3.12 -15.10 13.99
C VAL A 152 3.18 -15.38 12.50
N ALA A 153 2.04 -15.75 11.90
CA ALA A 153 1.90 -15.97 10.46
C ALA A 153 0.53 -15.54 9.96
N LYS A 154 0.48 -14.97 8.76
CA LYS A 154 -0.76 -14.60 8.08
C LYS A 154 -0.60 -14.68 6.58
N THR A 155 -1.63 -15.17 5.89
CA THR A 155 -1.72 -15.20 4.44
C THR A 155 -2.70 -14.14 3.95
N ALA A 156 -2.34 -13.46 2.87
CA ALA A 156 -3.19 -12.52 2.15
C ALA A 156 -3.11 -12.76 0.64
N THR A 157 -4.04 -12.16 -0.09
CA THR A 157 -4.02 -12.13 -1.55
C THR A 157 -3.74 -10.71 -1.99
N ILE A 158 -2.79 -10.53 -2.89
CA ILE A 158 -2.48 -9.24 -3.52
C ILE A 158 -3.69 -8.82 -4.36
N LYS A 159 -4.16 -7.60 -4.14
CA LYS A 159 -5.33 -7.07 -4.85
C LYS A 159 -4.94 -6.24 -6.06
N ASP A 160 -3.90 -5.44 -5.91
CA ASP A 160 -3.49 -4.44 -6.88
C ASP A 160 -2.02 -4.63 -7.25
N GLN A 161 -1.66 -4.25 -8.49
CA GLN A 161 -0.29 -4.35 -8.98
C GLN A 161 0.51 -3.13 -8.49
N HIS A 162 1.30 -3.34 -7.43
CA HIS A 162 2.15 -2.31 -6.81
C HIS A 162 3.51 -2.88 -6.41
N ALA A 163 4.44 -1.98 -6.12
CA ALA A 163 5.59 -2.33 -5.32
C ALA A 163 5.16 -2.48 -3.85
N TYR A 164 5.67 -3.50 -3.16
CA TYR A 164 5.31 -3.78 -1.78
C TYR A 164 6.54 -3.76 -0.88
N TYR A 165 6.31 -3.44 0.39
CA TYR A 165 7.34 -3.27 1.40
C TYR A 165 7.00 -4.09 2.65
N LEU A 166 8.02 -4.73 3.20
CA LEU A 166 7.97 -5.29 4.56
C LEU A 166 8.52 -4.25 5.52
N CYS A 167 7.70 -3.79 6.45
CA CYS A 167 8.06 -2.75 7.41
C CYS A 167 8.00 -3.29 8.84
N VAL A 168 8.97 -2.87 9.65
CA VAL A 168 8.99 -3.06 11.10
C VAL A 168 8.90 -1.69 11.74
N ASP A 169 7.98 -1.50 12.67
CA ASP A 169 7.69 -0.21 13.31
C ASP A 169 7.71 -0.34 14.83
N ASP A 170 8.58 0.42 15.48
CA ASP A 170 8.73 0.52 16.94
C ASP A 170 8.34 1.91 17.49
N ARG A 171 7.70 2.76 16.69
CA ARG A 171 7.31 4.13 17.08
C ARG A 171 6.09 4.18 17.99
N LYS A 172 6.13 3.53 19.13
CA LYS A 172 5.03 3.42 20.10
C LYS A 172 5.30 4.15 21.40
N GLU A 173 6.57 4.34 21.70
CA GLU A 173 7.00 4.89 22.98
C GLU A 173 7.79 6.18 22.79
N SER A 174 7.80 7.01 23.82
CA SER A 174 8.67 8.18 23.90
C SER A 174 9.99 7.78 24.52
N GLY A 175 11.10 8.14 23.89
CA GLY A 175 12.42 7.87 24.40
C GLY A 175 13.48 7.93 23.32
N THR A 176 14.73 7.82 23.71
CA THR A 176 15.86 7.72 22.80
C THR A 176 16.74 6.55 23.22
N SER A 177 17.02 5.66 22.29
CA SER A 177 17.99 4.58 22.47
C SER A 177 18.77 4.39 21.18
N SER A 178 20.03 4.03 21.28
CA SER A 178 20.86 3.64 20.13
C SER A 178 20.72 2.15 19.77
N THR A 179 19.88 1.41 20.49
CA THR A 179 19.69 -0.02 20.27
C THR A 179 19.02 -0.26 18.92
N ILE A 180 19.56 -1.22 18.17
CA ILE A 180 18.97 -1.73 16.93
C ILE A 180 18.45 -3.12 17.24
N TYR A 181 17.15 -3.30 17.03
CA TYR A 181 16.49 -4.60 17.17
C TYR A 181 16.50 -5.33 15.83
N GLN A 182 16.77 -6.61 15.84
CA GLN A 182 16.79 -7.45 14.65
C GLN A 182 15.54 -8.34 14.64
N VAL A 183 14.64 -8.08 13.68
CA VAL A 183 13.33 -8.74 13.60
C VAL A 183 13.36 -9.75 12.45
N PRO A 184 13.34 -11.06 12.75
CA PRO A 184 13.26 -12.08 11.71
C PRO A 184 11.90 -12.03 11.01
N VAL A 185 11.91 -12.02 9.68
CA VAL A 185 10.72 -12.07 8.84
C VAL A 185 10.93 -13.02 7.66
N THR A 186 9.89 -13.77 7.33
CA THR A 186 9.87 -14.60 6.13
C THR A 186 8.63 -14.29 5.32
N LEU A 187 8.79 -14.03 4.03
CA LEU A 187 7.70 -13.87 3.07
C LEU A 187 7.78 -14.97 2.03
N THR A 188 6.70 -15.74 1.91
CA THR A 188 6.54 -16.77 0.87
C THR A 188 5.50 -16.29 -0.12
N LEU A 189 5.86 -16.27 -1.41
CA LEU A 189 4.97 -16.02 -2.55
C LEU A 189 4.51 -17.37 -3.11
N ILE A 190 3.19 -17.51 -3.33
CA ILE A 190 2.56 -18.76 -3.79
C ILE A 190 1.69 -18.50 -5.02
#